data_1896e54dd861337458a3f0e513d33070
#
_entry.id   1896e54dd861337458a3f0e513d33070
#
_cell.length_a   1.000
_cell.length_b   1.000
_cell.length_c   1.000
_cell.angle_alpha   90.00
_cell.angle_beta   90.00
_cell.angle_gamma   90.00
#
_symmetry.space_group_name_H-M   'P 1'
#
loop_
_entity.id
_entity.type
_entity.pdbx_description
1 polymer ?
#
loop_
_entity_poly.entity_id
_entity_poly.type
_entity_poly.pdbx_seq_one_letter_code
_entity_poly.pdbx_strand_id
1 'polypeptide(L)' 'MLKNLFRKKTESDKLHKEYEKLMQEYFRLSSINRTESDSKFAEAQKVADKIVLLKTQK' A
#
# COMPACT_ATOMS: atom_id res chain seq x y z
N MET A 1 4.25 -12.03 -25.29
CA MET A 1 4.86 -12.04 -24.35
C MET A 1 5.07 -10.86 -23.60
N LEU A 2 5.52 -9.95 -24.12
CA LEU A 2 5.64 -8.79 -23.44
C LEU A 2 4.39 -8.29 -22.92
N LYS A 3 3.34 -8.41 -23.61
CA LYS A 3 2.11 -7.95 -23.13
C LYS A 3 1.75 -8.63 -21.91
N ASN A 4 2.16 -9.79 -21.67
CA ASN A 4 1.80 -10.46 -20.46
C ASN A 4 2.34 -9.74 -19.32
N LEU A 5 3.48 -9.16 -19.45
CA LEU A 5 4.05 -8.50 -18.38
C LEU A 5 3.28 -7.36 -17.93
N PHE A 6 2.90 -6.53 -18.78
CA PHE A 6 2.25 -5.44 -18.27
C PHE A 6 0.84 -5.65 -18.02
N ARG A 7 0.20 -6.49 -18.62
CA ARG A 7 -1.15 -6.60 -18.31
C ARG A 7 -1.32 -7.28 -17.05
N LYS A 8 -0.32 -7.84 -16.48
CA LYS A 8 -0.48 -8.55 -15.33
C LYS A 8 -0.05 -7.88 -14.14
N LYS A 9 -0.65 -6.85 -13.72
CA LYS A 9 -0.35 -6.30 -12.46
C LYS A 9 -0.92 -7.19 -11.47
N THR A 10 -0.16 -7.79 -10.63
CA THR A 10 -0.67 -8.73 -9.64
C THR A 10 -1.32 -7.94 -8.54
N GLU A 11 -2.03 -8.60 -7.70
CA GLU A 11 -2.65 -7.98 -6.58
C GLU A 11 -1.61 -7.40 -5.68
N SER A 12 -0.51 -8.06 -5.51
CA SER A 12 0.54 -7.58 -4.67
C SER A 12 1.09 -6.26 -5.20
N ASP A 13 1.19 -6.10 -6.50
CA ASP A 13 1.63 -4.85 -7.08
C ASP A 13 0.68 -3.71 -6.77
N LYS A 14 -0.59 -3.97 -6.83
CA LYS A 14 -1.57 -2.98 -6.52
C LYS A 14 -1.48 -2.58 -5.08
N LEU A 15 -1.35 -3.55 -4.22
CA LEU A 15 -1.26 -3.28 -2.80
C LEU A 15 -0.01 -2.49 -2.46
N HIS A 16 1.08 -2.78 -3.12
CA HIS A 16 2.30 -2.04 -2.89
C HIS A 16 2.14 -0.57 -3.27
N LYS A 17 1.48 -0.32 -4.36
CA LYS A 17 1.23 1.02 -4.77
C LYS A 17 0.36 1.74 -3.80
N GLU A 18 -0.64 1.07 -3.33
CA GLU A 18 -1.55 1.63 -2.37
C GLU A 18 -0.81 1.95 -1.08
N TYR A 19 0.03 1.05 -0.65
CA TYR A 19 0.79 1.24 0.57
C TYR A 19 1.67 2.47 0.44
N GLU A 20 2.37 2.60 -0.68
CA GLU A 20 3.23 3.74 -0.89
C GLU A 20 2.46 5.05 -0.85
N LYS A 21 1.30 5.05 -1.48
CA LYS A 21 0.50 6.23 -1.50
C LYS A 21 0.08 6.62 -0.10
N LEU A 22 -0.37 5.66 0.67
CA LEU A 22 -0.80 5.92 2.03
C LEU A 22 0.35 6.40 2.89
N MET A 23 1.52 5.85 2.70
CA MET A 23 2.66 6.28 3.48
C MET A 23 3.08 7.69 3.11
N GLN A 24 2.96 8.06 1.86
CA GLN A 24 3.27 9.41 1.46
C GLN A 24 2.30 10.38 2.09
N GLU A 25 1.05 10.02 2.13
CA GLU A 25 0.06 10.88 2.76
C GLU A 25 0.30 10.95 4.25
N TYR A 26 0.70 9.85 4.83
CA TYR A 26 1.00 9.82 6.25
C TYR A 26 2.11 10.83 6.55
N PHE A 27 3.17 10.81 5.76
CA PHE A 27 4.26 11.72 5.97
C PHE A 27 3.83 13.17 5.84
N ARG A 28 3.08 13.46 4.83
CA ARG A 28 2.63 14.80 4.63
C ARG A 28 1.76 15.27 5.76
N LEU A 29 0.83 14.48 6.16
CA LEU A 29 -0.10 14.85 7.19
C LEU A 29 0.52 14.86 8.57
N SER A 30 1.60 14.15 8.73
CA SER A 30 2.18 14.05 10.06
C SER A 30 2.60 15.39 10.61
N SER A 31 2.90 16.35 9.76
CA SER A 31 3.25 17.64 10.27
C SER A 31 2.11 18.62 10.17
N ILE A 32 1.01 18.24 9.56
CA ILE A 32 -0.13 19.11 9.43
C ILE A 32 -1.27 18.67 10.28
N ASN A 33 -1.61 17.44 10.23
CA ASN A 33 -2.75 16.91 10.93
C ASN A 33 -2.47 15.54 11.47
N ARG A 34 -2.15 15.47 12.74
CA ARG A 34 -1.80 14.21 13.35
C ARG A 34 -2.90 13.18 13.31
N THR A 35 -4.09 13.61 13.51
CA THR A 35 -5.22 12.71 13.53
C THR A 35 -5.38 12.01 12.19
N GLU A 36 -5.31 12.79 11.12
CA GLU A 36 -5.45 12.21 9.82
C GLU A 36 -4.25 11.37 9.47
N SER A 37 -3.09 11.80 9.90
CA SER A 37 -1.90 11.04 9.66
C SER A 37 -2.00 9.67 10.30
N ASP A 38 -2.52 9.60 11.50
CA ASP A 38 -2.70 8.33 12.17
C ASP A 38 -3.67 7.44 11.43
N SER A 39 -4.71 8.01 10.89
CA SER A 39 -5.65 7.25 10.10
C SER A 39 -5.00 6.66 8.88
N LYS A 40 -4.15 7.45 8.22
CA LYS A 40 -3.48 6.94 7.04
C LYS A 40 -2.51 5.83 7.41
N PHE A 41 -1.88 5.96 8.54
CA PHE A 41 -0.97 4.93 8.97
C PHE A 41 -1.72 3.62 9.23
N ALA A 42 -2.86 3.72 9.85
CA ALA A 42 -3.66 2.53 10.12
C ALA A 42 -4.09 1.86 8.82
N GLU A 43 -4.43 2.65 7.82
CA GLU A 43 -4.80 2.08 6.55
C GLU A 43 -3.60 1.44 5.88
N ALA A 44 -2.45 2.08 5.97
CA ALA A 44 -1.26 1.51 5.38
C ALA A 44 -0.92 0.19 6.05
N GLN A 45 -1.14 0.08 7.33
CA GLN A 45 -0.89 -1.15 8.03
C GLN A 45 -1.78 -2.27 7.54
N LYS A 46 -3.03 -1.96 7.26
CA LYS A 46 -3.93 -2.97 6.75
C LYS A 46 -3.47 -3.45 5.40
N VAL A 47 -3.00 -2.52 4.57
CA VAL A 47 -2.52 -2.91 3.27
C VAL A 47 -1.26 -3.76 3.41
N ALA A 48 -0.38 -3.39 4.32
CA ALA A 48 0.83 -4.16 4.54
C ALA A 48 0.50 -5.57 4.99
N ASP A 49 -0.51 -5.72 5.81
CA ASP A 49 -0.93 -7.04 6.26
C ASP A 49 -1.40 -7.87 5.08
N LYS A 50 -2.12 -7.27 4.17
CA LYS A 50 -2.57 -7.99 3.02
C LYS A 50 -1.40 -8.42 2.15
N ILE A 51 -0.40 -7.57 2.02
CA ILE A 51 0.76 -7.92 1.24
C ILE A 51 1.47 -9.12 1.85
N VAL A 52 1.58 -9.12 3.16
CA VAL A 52 2.22 -10.23 3.83
C VAL A 52 1.44 -11.52 3.62
N LEU A 53 0.12 -11.42 3.70
CA LEU A 53 -0.70 -12.58 3.50
C LEU A 53 -0.51 -13.14 2.10
N LEU A 54 -0.44 -12.29 1.11
CA LEU A 54 -0.26 -12.76 -0.24
C LEU A 54 1.09 -13.43 -0.40
N LYS A 55 2.10 -12.93 0.26
CA LYS A 55 3.37 -13.53 0.17
C LYS A 55 3.47 -14.86 0.81
N THR A 56 2.84 -15.03 1.92
CA THR A 56 2.93 -16.30 2.62
C THR A 56 1.96 -17.29 2.13
N GLN A 57 1.02 -16.88 1.31
CA GLN A 57 0.06 -17.77 0.87
C GLN A 57 0.49 -18.63 -0.20
N LYS A 58 1.32 -18.86 -0.73
CA LYS A 58 1.73 -19.59 -1.75
C LYS A 58 1.38 -20.88 -1.83
#